data_4f08714fb3cc01200358f718b3f60c5b
#
_entry.id   4f08714fb3cc01200358f718b3f60c5b
#
_cell.length_a   1.000
_cell.length_b   1.000
_cell.length_c   1.000
_cell.angle_alpha   90.00
_cell.angle_beta   90.00
_cell.angle_gamma   90.00
#
_symmetry.space_group_name_H-M   'P 1'
#
loop_
_entity.id
_entity.type
_entity.pdbx_description
1 polymer ?
#
loop_
_entity_poly.entity_id
_entity_poly.type
_entity_poly.pdbx_seq_one_letter_code
_entity_poly.pdbx_strand_id
1 'polypeptide(L)'
;MPQQNSKNDAANAQRRSLLKSAATATAAALLAVRPAFAAGDAKTLRIGYQKYGNFVVLKARGTLEKRLASQGVSVQWLEFPAGPQLLEGLNAGAVDVGTVGETPPIFAQAAGVDFVYIANEPPAPRGEAIVVPAASPIKTVADLRGKKVALNKGSNVHFLLVKALQNAKLAYSDIQPVYLAPADARAAFVQGSVDAWVIWDPYLAAIEKQTNARVVTNGEGLVHNTQYYLATRKFATAEPQLLHALLAELDAVDKYGRDNVPEVARLLSPLVGLDAATLQVALQRTAYGVQPVTAETLAYQQQIADTFNDLRLIPKKLVVSDARWKTA
;
A
#
# COMPACT_ATOMS: atom_id res chain seq x y z
N MET A 1 56.71 -68.46 -9.41
CA MET A 1 55.87 -67.26 -9.30
C MET A 1 56.65 -66.18 -8.54
N PRO A 2 57.19 -65.19 -9.24
CA PRO A 2 57.33 -63.83 -8.74
C PRO A 2 57.26 -62.76 -9.87
N GLN A 3 56.08 -62.23 -10.23
CA GLN A 3 55.96 -61.16 -11.19
C GLN A 3 54.86 -60.11 -10.84
N GLN A 4 54.39 -60.10 -9.60
CA GLN A 4 53.30 -59.21 -9.21
C GLN A 4 53.70 -58.01 -8.35
N ASN A 5 54.93 -57.87 -7.87
CA ASN A 5 55.36 -56.77 -6.96
C ASN A 5 56.00 -55.57 -7.66
N SER A 6 56.43 -55.64 -8.94
CA SER A 6 57.12 -54.52 -9.56
C SER A 6 56.21 -53.42 -10.16
N LYS A 7 54.91 -53.74 -10.41
CA LYS A 7 53.95 -52.77 -10.95
C LYS A 7 53.36 -51.83 -9.89
N ASN A 8 53.32 -52.26 -8.65
CA ASN A 8 52.78 -51.44 -7.54
C ASN A 8 53.75 -50.36 -7.04
N ASP A 9 55.07 -50.60 -7.17
CA ASP A 9 56.08 -49.62 -6.71
C ASP A 9 56.23 -48.47 -7.70
N ALA A 10 56.06 -48.70 -9.02
CA ALA A 10 56.11 -47.66 -10.02
C ALA A 10 54.88 -46.73 -9.95
N ALA A 11 53.68 -47.26 -9.64
CA ALA A 11 52.44 -46.47 -9.48
C ALA A 11 52.48 -45.59 -8.23
N ASN A 12 53.12 -46.08 -7.17
CA ASN A 12 53.27 -45.27 -5.91
C ASN A 12 54.32 -44.17 -6.02
N ALA A 13 55.38 -44.37 -6.83
CA ALA A 13 56.38 -43.34 -7.10
C ALA A 13 55.78 -42.18 -7.92
N GLN A 14 54.96 -42.47 -8.96
CA GLN A 14 54.27 -41.48 -9.76
C GLN A 14 53.21 -40.69 -8.96
N ARG A 15 52.49 -41.32 -8.05
CA ARG A 15 51.52 -40.62 -7.16
C ARG A 15 52.22 -39.67 -6.15
N ARG A 16 53.41 -40.03 -5.68
CA ARG A 16 54.20 -39.17 -4.75
C ARG A 16 54.81 -37.94 -5.46
N SER A 17 55.16 -38.04 -6.75
CA SER A 17 55.66 -36.92 -7.51
C SER A 17 54.55 -35.91 -7.88
N LEU A 18 53.34 -36.42 -8.22
CA LEU A 18 52.18 -35.58 -8.46
C LEU A 18 51.69 -34.81 -7.23
N LEU A 19 51.82 -35.43 -6.03
CA LEU A 19 51.44 -34.74 -4.79
C LEU A 19 52.45 -33.69 -4.34
N LYS A 20 53.70 -33.77 -4.75
CA LYS A 20 54.74 -32.73 -4.43
C LYS A 20 54.65 -31.54 -5.43
N SER A 21 54.18 -31.74 -6.64
CA SER A 21 53.96 -30.64 -7.62
C SER A 21 52.66 -29.84 -7.37
N ALA A 22 51.68 -30.45 -6.71
CA ALA A 22 50.44 -29.78 -6.32
C ALA A 22 50.61 -28.87 -5.12
N ALA A 23 51.56 -29.18 -4.20
CA ALA A 23 51.80 -28.37 -3.00
C ALA A 23 52.54 -27.07 -3.22
N THR A 24 53.28 -26.94 -4.32
CA THR A 24 54.04 -25.71 -4.66
C THR A 24 53.20 -24.72 -5.52
N ALA A 25 52.16 -25.15 -6.18
CA ALA A 25 51.28 -24.28 -6.94
C ALA A 25 50.18 -23.60 -6.09
N THR A 26 49.89 -24.12 -4.89
CA THR A 26 48.86 -23.57 -3.98
C THR A 26 49.39 -22.43 -3.10
N ALA A 27 50.69 -22.28 -2.94
CA ALA A 27 51.28 -21.21 -2.11
C ALA A 27 51.43 -19.84 -2.83
N ALA A 28 51.35 -19.81 -4.17
CA ALA A 28 51.45 -18.56 -4.94
C ALA A 28 50.08 -17.92 -5.28
N ALA A 29 48.95 -18.64 -5.04
CA ALA A 29 47.62 -18.13 -5.30
C ALA A 29 46.96 -17.45 -4.10
N LEU A 30 47.61 -17.44 -2.92
CA LEU A 30 47.07 -16.88 -1.68
C LEU A 30 47.38 -15.41 -1.42
N LEU A 31 48.09 -14.72 -2.34
CA LEU A 31 48.49 -13.30 -2.17
C LEU A 31 47.75 -12.31 -3.06
N ALA A 32 46.65 -12.70 -3.74
CA ALA A 32 45.83 -11.82 -4.55
C ALA A 32 44.32 -11.86 -4.19
N VAL A 33 43.94 -12.31 -3.00
CA VAL A 33 42.62 -12.02 -2.45
C VAL A 33 42.68 -10.59 -1.94
N ARG A 34 42.51 -9.62 -2.85
CA ARG A 34 42.02 -8.30 -2.44
C ARG A 34 40.78 -8.57 -1.58
N PRO A 35 40.68 -7.99 -0.37
CA PRO A 35 39.38 -8.02 0.32
C PRO A 35 38.41 -7.39 -0.67
N ALA A 36 37.50 -8.18 -1.21
CA ALA A 36 36.25 -7.64 -1.71
C ALA A 36 35.74 -6.85 -0.51
N PHE A 37 35.78 -5.54 -0.59
CA PHE A 37 35.00 -4.72 0.32
C PHE A 37 33.66 -5.38 0.30
N ALA A 38 33.27 -5.96 1.40
CA ALA A 38 31.91 -6.36 1.63
C ALA A 38 31.12 -5.09 1.34
N ALA A 39 30.45 -5.04 0.19
CA ALA A 39 29.45 -4.03 -0.05
C ALA A 39 28.54 -4.18 1.15
N GLY A 40 28.64 -3.24 2.10
CA GLY A 40 27.75 -3.27 3.27
C GLY A 40 26.37 -3.44 2.71
N ASP A 41 25.57 -4.33 3.32
CA ASP A 41 24.24 -4.69 2.83
C ASP A 41 23.55 -3.40 2.40
N ALA A 42 23.31 -3.27 1.07
CA ALA A 42 22.79 -2.04 0.52
C ALA A 42 21.46 -1.78 1.23
N LYS A 43 21.38 -0.65 1.92
CA LYS A 43 20.19 -0.28 2.68
C LYS A 43 18.99 -0.28 1.75
N THR A 44 17.90 -0.93 2.15
CA THR A 44 16.70 -1.03 1.33
C THR A 44 15.54 -0.31 2.00
N LEU A 45 14.91 0.62 1.30
CA LEU A 45 13.64 1.21 1.67
C LEU A 45 12.52 0.41 1.02
N ARG A 46 11.68 -0.25 1.83
CA ARG A 46 10.56 -1.07 1.36
C ARG A 46 9.27 -0.28 1.46
N ILE A 47 8.62 -0.06 0.32
CA ILE A 47 7.42 0.78 0.21
C ILE A 47 6.22 -0.06 -0.22
N GLY A 48 5.19 -0.06 0.63
CA GLY A 48 3.88 -0.64 0.31
C GLY A 48 3.03 0.36 -0.47
N TYR A 49 2.47 -0.06 -1.60
CA TYR A 49 1.61 0.77 -2.42
C TYR A 49 0.36 0.02 -2.89
N GLN A 50 -0.64 0.77 -3.32
CA GLN A 50 -1.84 0.27 -3.97
C GLN A 50 -1.89 0.82 -5.41
N LYS A 51 -2.73 0.25 -6.27
CA LYS A 51 -2.97 0.80 -7.64
C LYS A 51 -3.75 2.13 -7.59
N TYR A 52 -3.46 2.95 -6.59
CA TYR A 52 -4.09 4.23 -6.29
C TYR A 52 -3.11 5.16 -5.58
N GLY A 53 -3.35 6.49 -5.69
CA GLY A 53 -2.60 7.51 -4.97
C GLY A 53 -1.21 7.81 -5.55
N ASN A 54 -0.47 8.66 -4.84
CA ASN A 54 0.79 9.20 -5.36
C ASN A 54 1.96 8.22 -5.37
N PHE A 55 1.92 7.15 -4.55
CA PHE A 55 3.00 6.16 -4.57
C PHE A 55 3.08 5.38 -5.90
N VAL A 56 1.96 5.09 -6.55
CA VAL A 56 2.02 4.44 -7.86
C VAL A 56 2.59 5.38 -8.94
N VAL A 57 2.36 6.69 -8.82
CA VAL A 57 2.95 7.70 -9.70
C VAL A 57 4.44 7.85 -9.43
N LEU A 58 4.86 7.92 -8.16
CA LEU A 58 6.26 8.00 -7.75
C LEU A 58 7.06 6.79 -8.26
N LYS A 59 6.51 5.59 -8.08
CA LYS A 59 7.07 4.34 -8.63
C LYS A 59 7.22 4.40 -10.14
N ALA A 60 6.17 4.83 -10.86
CA ALA A 60 6.19 4.92 -12.33
C ALA A 60 7.25 5.89 -12.86
N ARG A 61 7.54 6.96 -12.13
CA ARG A 61 8.55 7.96 -12.51
C ARG A 61 9.97 7.57 -12.16
N GLY A 62 10.15 6.71 -11.15
CA GLY A 62 11.48 6.24 -10.71
C GLY A 62 12.38 7.36 -10.17
N THR A 63 11.83 8.47 -9.70
CA THR A 63 12.62 9.62 -9.23
C THR A 63 13.21 9.37 -7.85
N LEU A 64 12.47 8.64 -6.99
CA LEU A 64 12.95 8.27 -5.67
C LEU A 64 14.17 7.34 -5.74
N GLU A 65 14.10 6.32 -6.61
CA GLU A 65 15.20 5.39 -6.83
C GLU A 65 16.46 6.13 -7.29
N LYS A 66 16.31 7.05 -8.25
CA LYS A 66 17.43 7.87 -8.75
C LYS A 66 18.05 8.73 -7.65
N ARG A 67 17.20 9.35 -6.82
CA ARG A 67 17.66 10.18 -5.70
C ARG A 67 18.41 9.37 -4.65
N LEU A 68 17.87 8.21 -4.28
CA LEU A 68 18.43 7.40 -3.20
C LEU A 68 19.64 6.54 -3.63
N ALA A 69 19.79 6.24 -4.93
CA ALA A 69 20.91 5.49 -5.45
C ALA A 69 22.26 6.14 -5.11
N SER A 70 22.35 7.49 -5.15
CA SER A 70 23.55 8.23 -4.77
C SER A 70 23.91 8.09 -3.28
N GLN A 71 22.95 7.66 -2.45
CA GLN A 71 23.14 7.42 -1.01
C GLN A 71 23.35 5.94 -0.69
N GLY A 72 23.49 5.07 -1.70
CA GLY A 72 23.64 3.63 -1.52
C GLY A 72 22.37 2.94 -1.01
N VAL A 73 21.19 3.57 -1.20
CA VAL A 73 19.89 3.03 -0.78
C VAL A 73 19.13 2.52 -2.00
N SER A 74 18.68 1.27 -1.96
CA SER A 74 17.76 0.69 -2.93
C SER A 74 16.31 0.90 -2.49
N VAL A 75 15.38 0.96 -3.46
CA VAL A 75 13.94 1.05 -3.19
C VAL A 75 13.27 -0.23 -3.67
N GLN A 76 12.47 -0.84 -2.81
CA GLN A 76 11.65 -2.01 -3.15
C GLN A 76 10.18 -1.65 -2.99
N TRP A 77 9.39 -1.90 -4.04
CA TRP A 77 7.96 -1.65 -4.07
C TRP A 77 7.18 -2.94 -3.94
N LEU A 78 6.24 -2.98 -2.99
CA LEU A 78 5.33 -4.10 -2.77
C LEU A 78 3.89 -3.65 -2.99
N GLU A 79 3.19 -4.33 -3.90
CA GLU A 79 1.78 -4.03 -4.22
C GLU A 79 0.84 -4.74 -3.25
N PHE A 80 -0.17 -4.01 -2.79
CA PHE A 80 -1.24 -4.54 -1.94
C PHE A 80 -2.61 -4.22 -2.54
N PRO A 81 -3.61 -5.11 -2.37
CA PRO A 81 -4.93 -4.92 -2.95
C PRO A 81 -5.75 -3.82 -2.26
N ALA A 82 -5.46 -3.52 -0.99
CA ALA A 82 -6.14 -2.51 -0.19
C ALA A 82 -5.33 -2.13 1.06
N GLY A 83 -5.75 -1.05 1.72
CA GLY A 83 -5.08 -0.51 2.91
C GLY A 83 -4.95 -1.47 4.10
N PRO A 84 -6.00 -2.23 4.49
CA PRO A 84 -5.88 -3.20 5.57
C PRO A 84 -4.76 -4.21 5.34
N GLN A 85 -4.67 -4.82 4.15
CA GLN A 85 -3.61 -5.78 3.82
C GLN A 85 -2.22 -5.15 3.77
N LEU A 86 -2.14 -3.88 3.35
CA LEU A 86 -0.88 -3.14 3.40
C LEU A 86 -0.40 -2.98 4.86
N LEU A 87 -1.29 -2.67 5.79
CA LEU A 87 -0.94 -2.52 7.20
C LEU A 87 -0.63 -3.85 7.88
N GLU A 88 -1.19 -4.97 7.43
CA GLU A 88 -0.73 -6.31 7.80
C GLU A 88 0.71 -6.54 7.33
N GLY A 89 1.05 -6.15 6.08
CA GLY A 89 2.41 -6.20 5.56
C GLY A 89 3.39 -5.31 6.35
N LEU A 90 2.94 -4.12 6.77
CA LEU A 90 3.73 -3.22 7.62
C LEU A 90 3.98 -3.84 9.01
N ASN A 91 2.95 -4.43 9.61
CA ASN A 91 3.06 -5.13 10.91
C ASN A 91 4.00 -6.34 10.82
N ALA A 92 3.96 -7.07 9.73
CA ALA A 92 4.84 -8.21 9.49
C ALA A 92 6.29 -7.81 9.14
N GLY A 93 6.58 -6.51 8.99
CA GLY A 93 7.89 -6.01 8.61
C GLY A 93 8.23 -6.24 7.13
N ALA A 94 7.23 -6.53 6.29
CA ALA A 94 7.43 -6.65 4.84
C ALA A 94 7.67 -5.30 4.17
N VAL A 95 7.12 -4.22 4.73
CA VAL A 95 7.32 -2.84 4.29
C VAL A 95 7.68 -1.92 5.45
N ASP A 96 8.41 -0.86 5.17
CA ASP A 96 8.84 0.16 6.13
C ASP A 96 7.89 1.36 6.12
N VAL A 97 7.35 1.68 4.95
CA VAL A 97 6.46 2.81 4.67
C VAL A 97 5.31 2.36 3.78
N GLY A 98 4.15 2.97 3.94
CA GLY A 98 3.00 2.70 3.08
C GLY A 98 2.03 3.87 2.99
N THR A 99 1.12 3.82 2.00
CA THR A 99 0.00 4.76 1.88
C THR A 99 -1.32 4.05 1.99
N VAL A 100 -2.20 4.61 2.80
CA VAL A 100 -3.54 4.10 3.03
C VAL A 100 -4.51 5.26 3.25
N GLY A 101 -5.79 5.01 3.15
CA GLY A 101 -6.77 6.00 3.50
C GLY A 101 -6.96 6.17 5.03
N GLU A 102 -7.99 6.89 5.40
CA GLU A 102 -8.21 7.33 6.80
C GLU A 102 -8.63 6.20 7.75
N THR A 103 -9.28 5.15 7.27
CA THR A 103 -9.84 4.12 8.15
C THR A 103 -8.88 2.98 8.49
N PRO A 104 -8.06 2.44 7.56
CA PRO A 104 -7.16 1.33 7.85
C PRO A 104 -6.25 1.55 9.08
N PRO A 105 -5.68 2.75 9.31
CA PRO A 105 -4.84 2.98 10.49
C PRO A 105 -5.57 2.78 11.81
N ILE A 106 -6.87 3.08 11.86
CA ILE A 106 -7.69 2.92 13.07
C ILE A 106 -7.80 1.44 13.43
N PHE A 107 -8.10 0.57 12.44
CA PHE A 107 -8.15 -0.87 12.67
C PHE A 107 -6.79 -1.46 13.03
N ALA A 108 -5.72 -1.00 12.37
CA ALA A 108 -4.36 -1.43 12.65
C ALA A 108 -3.91 -1.04 14.08
N GLN A 109 -4.15 0.20 14.50
CA GLN A 109 -3.83 0.66 15.84
C GLN A 109 -4.65 -0.11 16.90
N ALA A 110 -5.93 -0.40 16.62
CA ALA A 110 -6.76 -1.22 17.49
C ALA A 110 -6.22 -2.66 17.64
N ALA A 111 -5.62 -3.20 16.59
CA ALA A 111 -4.93 -4.48 16.58
C ALA A 111 -3.51 -4.43 17.19
N GLY A 112 -3.00 -3.25 17.56
CA GLY A 112 -1.69 -3.09 18.22
C GLY A 112 -0.51 -2.93 17.25
N VAL A 113 -0.77 -2.63 15.98
CA VAL A 113 0.30 -2.35 14.99
C VAL A 113 1.04 -1.07 15.39
N ASP A 114 2.37 -1.12 15.42
CA ASP A 114 3.22 0.00 15.81
C ASP A 114 3.70 0.79 14.59
N PHE A 115 2.99 1.85 14.28
CA PHE A 115 3.27 2.78 13.18
C PHE A 115 3.16 4.24 13.63
N VAL A 116 3.59 5.13 12.75
CA VAL A 116 3.39 6.58 12.89
C VAL A 116 2.83 7.19 11.60
N TYR A 117 1.98 8.21 11.76
CA TYR A 117 1.54 9.07 10.65
C TYR A 117 2.67 10.04 10.30
N ILE A 118 3.21 9.98 9.09
CA ILE A 118 4.32 10.84 8.63
C ILE A 118 3.87 12.01 7.77
N ALA A 119 2.76 11.86 7.03
CA ALA A 119 2.12 12.92 6.23
C ALA A 119 0.69 12.52 5.87
N ASN A 120 -0.06 13.45 5.29
CA ASN A 120 -1.38 13.21 4.69
C ASN A 120 -1.58 14.06 3.44
N GLU A 121 -2.59 13.71 2.65
CA GLU A 121 -3.12 14.52 1.55
C GLU A 121 -4.37 15.29 2.00
N PRO A 122 -4.82 16.33 1.26
CA PRO A 122 -6.09 16.98 1.52
C PRO A 122 -7.29 16.01 1.35
N PRO A 123 -8.48 16.37 1.86
CA PRO A 123 -9.69 15.58 1.64
C PRO A 123 -10.04 15.38 0.16
N ALA A 124 -10.40 14.14 -0.20
CA ALA A 124 -10.81 13.75 -1.55
C ALA A 124 -12.17 12.99 -1.54
N PRO A 125 -13.26 13.57 -1.00
CA PRO A 125 -14.51 12.86 -0.75
C PRO A 125 -15.18 12.30 -2.01
N ARG A 126 -14.90 12.84 -3.18
CA ARG A 126 -15.45 12.35 -4.46
C ARG A 126 -14.80 11.08 -4.97
N GLY A 127 -13.64 10.71 -4.39
CA GLY A 127 -12.86 9.54 -4.80
C GLY A 127 -13.42 8.20 -4.29
N GLU A 128 -14.55 8.20 -3.59
CA GLU A 128 -15.23 6.99 -3.13
C GLU A 128 -16.76 7.16 -3.14
N ALA A 129 -17.48 6.06 -3.33
CA ALA A 129 -18.94 6.09 -3.46
C ALA A 129 -19.60 4.76 -3.11
N ILE A 130 -20.90 4.82 -2.84
CA ILE A 130 -21.84 3.69 -2.87
C ILE A 130 -22.44 3.64 -4.28
N VAL A 131 -22.20 2.53 -4.98
CA VAL A 131 -22.71 2.30 -6.33
C VAL A 131 -23.69 1.14 -6.38
N VAL A 132 -24.62 1.20 -7.34
CA VAL A 132 -25.60 0.16 -7.62
C VAL A 132 -25.65 -0.12 -9.13
N PRO A 133 -26.11 -1.31 -9.58
CA PRO A 133 -26.35 -1.57 -10.99
C PRO A 133 -27.25 -0.51 -11.64
N ALA A 134 -27.06 -0.20 -12.92
CA ALA A 134 -27.83 0.81 -13.63
C ALA A 134 -29.36 0.65 -13.50
N ALA A 135 -29.84 -0.60 -13.60
CA ALA A 135 -31.28 -0.95 -13.49
C ALA A 135 -31.77 -1.15 -12.04
N SER A 136 -30.91 -0.91 -11.03
CA SER A 136 -31.28 -1.11 -9.63
C SER A 136 -32.45 -0.19 -9.20
N PRO A 137 -33.42 -0.70 -8.44
CA PRO A 137 -34.49 0.12 -7.85
C PRO A 137 -34.00 1.01 -6.71
N ILE A 138 -32.80 0.74 -6.16
CA ILE A 138 -32.17 1.54 -5.08
C ILE A 138 -31.84 2.92 -5.62
N LYS A 139 -32.43 3.97 -5.06
CA LYS A 139 -32.22 5.37 -5.46
C LYS A 139 -31.55 6.20 -4.39
N THR A 140 -31.75 5.82 -3.12
CA THR A 140 -31.24 6.52 -1.95
C THR A 140 -30.55 5.54 -1.00
N VAL A 141 -29.78 6.06 -0.04
CA VAL A 141 -29.15 5.24 1.01
C VAL A 141 -30.21 4.53 1.87
N ALA A 142 -31.41 5.11 2.04
CA ALA A 142 -32.50 4.48 2.80
C ALA A 142 -32.99 3.17 2.15
N ASP A 143 -32.89 3.04 0.84
CA ASP A 143 -33.27 1.84 0.09
C ASP A 143 -32.30 0.66 0.29
N LEU A 144 -31.16 0.88 0.98
CA LEU A 144 -30.21 -0.18 1.33
C LEU A 144 -30.71 -1.08 2.47
N ARG A 145 -31.83 -0.75 3.14
CA ARG A 145 -32.40 -1.59 4.20
C ARG A 145 -32.64 -3.02 3.70
N GLY A 146 -32.06 -4.00 4.40
CA GLY A 146 -32.13 -5.42 4.07
C GLY A 146 -31.29 -5.86 2.87
N LYS A 147 -30.53 -4.95 2.24
CA LYS A 147 -29.75 -5.23 1.03
C LYS A 147 -28.35 -5.76 1.34
N LYS A 148 -27.81 -6.55 0.42
CA LYS A 148 -26.43 -7.03 0.44
C LYS A 148 -25.51 -5.94 -0.09
N VAL A 149 -24.65 -5.39 0.77
CA VAL A 149 -23.73 -4.31 0.44
C VAL A 149 -22.30 -4.80 0.52
N ALA A 150 -21.63 -4.91 -0.63
CA ALA A 150 -20.22 -5.29 -0.68
C ALA A 150 -19.30 -4.12 -0.29
N LEU A 151 -18.26 -4.42 0.47
CA LEU A 151 -17.22 -3.47 0.86
C LEU A 151 -15.96 -4.19 1.35
N ASN A 152 -14.83 -3.50 1.36
CA ASN A 152 -13.62 -4.00 2.03
C ASN A 152 -13.64 -3.56 3.50
N LYS A 153 -13.68 -4.53 4.43
CA LYS A 153 -13.76 -4.27 5.87
C LYS A 153 -12.52 -3.50 6.36
N GLY A 154 -12.75 -2.43 7.12
CA GLY A 154 -11.66 -1.62 7.69
C GLY A 154 -10.97 -0.69 6.69
N SER A 155 -11.47 -0.56 5.45
CA SER A 155 -11.04 0.44 4.48
C SER A 155 -11.85 1.73 4.61
N ASN A 156 -11.48 2.80 3.87
CA ASN A 156 -12.21 4.08 3.85
C ASN A 156 -13.70 3.90 3.62
N VAL A 157 -14.05 3.11 2.61
CA VAL A 157 -15.44 2.89 2.23
C VAL A 157 -16.26 2.21 3.32
N HIS A 158 -15.61 1.60 4.32
CA HIS A 158 -16.31 1.14 5.50
C HIS A 158 -16.81 2.33 6.34
N PHE A 159 -16.00 3.39 6.48
CA PHE A 159 -16.40 4.61 7.17
C PHE A 159 -17.43 5.39 6.36
N LEU A 160 -17.26 5.53 5.04
CA LEU A 160 -18.27 6.11 4.17
C LEU A 160 -19.64 5.42 4.35
N LEU A 161 -19.68 4.08 4.32
CA LEU A 161 -20.91 3.33 4.49
C LEU A 161 -21.56 3.61 5.85
N VAL A 162 -20.77 3.58 6.94
CA VAL A 162 -21.26 3.91 8.29
C VAL A 162 -21.87 5.31 8.33
N LYS A 163 -21.16 6.31 7.80
CA LYS A 163 -21.63 7.70 7.82
C LYS A 163 -22.87 7.91 6.93
N ALA A 164 -22.92 7.26 5.77
CA ALA A 164 -24.06 7.32 4.88
C ALA A 164 -25.32 6.71 5.53
N LEU A 165 -25.19 5.53 6.18
CA LEU A 165 -26.28 4.89 6.91
C LEU A 165 -26.76 5.77 8.07
N GLN A 166 -25.85 6.30 8.90
CA GLN A 166 -26.19 7.23 10.00
C GLN A 166 -26.96 8.44 9.50
N ASN A 167 -26.51 9.06 8.40
CA ASN A 167 -27.21 10.20 7.80
C ASN A 167 -28.60 9.85 7.28
N ALA A 168 -28.79 8.62 6.79
CA ALA A 168 -30.10 8.08 6.38
C ALA A 168 -30.93 7.51 7.55
N LYS A 169 -30.48 7.67 8.81
CA LYS A 169 -31.11 7.12 10.02
C LYS A 169 -31.30 5.59 9.97
N LEU A 170 -30.32 4.89 9.38
CA LEU A 170 -30.21 3.45 9.37
C LEU A 170 -29.14 3.00 10.36
N ALA A 171 -29.41 1.89 11.07
CA ALA A 171 -28.38 1.18 11.81
C ALA A 171 -27.52 0.34 10.87
N TYR A 172 -26.29 0.05 11.26
CA TYR A 172 -25.40 -0.84 10.48
C TYR A 172 -26.00 -2.25 10.35
N SER A 173 -26.77 -2.70 11.33
CA SER A 173 -27.51 -3.96 11.33
C SER A 173 -28.73 -3.98 10.38
N ASP A 174 -29.14 -2.83 9.85
CA ASP A 174 -30.25 -2.75 8.88
C ASP A 174 -29.85 -3.22 7.48
N ILE A 175 -28.59 -3.45 7.21
CA ILE A 175 -28.07 -3.98 5.95
C ILE A 175 -27.40 -5.35 6.15
N GLN A 176 -27.04 -6.02 5.04
CA GLN A 176 -26.26 -7.25 5.03
C GLN A 176 -24.88 -6.93 4.47
N PRO A 177 -23.87 -6.59 5.30
CA PRO A 177 -22.52 -6.28 4.81
C PRO A 177 -21.84 -7.54 4.29
N VAL A 178 -21.28 -7.47 3.08
CA VAL A 178 -20.52 -8.55 2.45
C VAL A 178 -19.07 -8.10 2.32
N TYR A 179 -18.20 -8.67 3.14
CA TYR A 179 -16.80 -8.27 3.22
C TYR A 179 -15.95 -8.97 2.15
N LEU A 180 -15.53 -8.25 1.15
CA LEU A 180 -14.77 -8.75 0.01
C LEU A 180 -13.58 -7.84 -0.32
N ALA A 181 -12.52 -8.42 -0.88
CA ALA A 181 -11.47 -7.64 -1.54
C ALA A 181 -12.03 -6.95 -2.80
N PRO A 182 -11.43 -5.84 -3.27
CA PRO A 182 -11.99 -5.08 -4.40
C PRO A 182 -12.26 -5.90 -5.65
N ALA A 183 -11.38 -6.83 -6.02
CA ALA A 183 -11.54 -7.67 -7.20
C ALA A 183 -12.73 -8.63 -7.07
N ASP A 184 -12.88 -9.26 -5.90
CA ASP A 184 -13.99 -10.19 -5.62
C ASP A 184 -15.30 -9.44 -5.50
N ALA A 185 -15.30 -8.25 -4.87
CA ALA A 185 -16.46 -7.38 -4.76
C ALA A 185 -16.94 -6.92 -6.14
N ARG A 186 -16.01 -6.59 -7.06
CA ARG A 186 -16.35 -6.27 -8.45
C ARG A 186 -17.02 -7.45 -9.14
N ALA A 187 -16.48 -8.66 -8.99
CA ALA A 187 -17.07 -9.86 -9.59
C ALA A 187 -18.49 -10.11 -9.04
N ALA A 188 -18.67 -10.05 -7.71
CA ALA A 188 -19.96 -10.22 -7.06
C ALA A 188 -21.00 -9.16 -7.50
N PHE A 189 -20.55 -7.90 -7.66
CA PHE A 189 -21.40 -6.80 -8.12
C PHE A 189 -21.86 -7.01 -9.57
N VAL A 190 -20.93 -7.34 -10.48
CA VAL A 190 -21.23 -7.56 -11.90
C VAL A 190 -22.16 -8.78 -12.10
N GLN A 191 -21.99 -9.81 -11.28
CA GLN A 191 -22.85 -11.02 -11.31
C GLN A 191 -24.21 -10.83 -10.61
N GLY A 192 -24.46 -9.68 -9.96
CA GLY A 192 -25.69 -9.45 -9.20
C GLY A 192 -25.80 -10.23 -7.90
N SER A 193 -24.70 -10.75 -7.36
CA SER A 193 -24.65 -11.45 -6.07
C SER A 193 -24.78 -10.52 -4.88
N VAL A 194 -24.57 -9.22 -5.09
CA VAL A 194 -24.77 -8.14 -4.12
C VAL A 194 -25.58 -7.01 -4.75
N ASP A 195 -26.31 -6.26 -3.94
CA ASP A 195 -27.23 -5.20 -4.40
C ASP A 195 -26.51 -3.86 -4.59
N ALA A 196 -25.46 -3.62 -3.81
CA ALA A 196 -24.65 -2.40 -3.85
C ALA A 196 -23.18 -2.72 -3.56
N TRP A 197 -22.31 -1.83 -3.99
CA TRP A 197 -20.88 -1.90 -3.72
C TRP A 197 -20.36 -0.55 -3.26
N VAL A 198 -19.59 -0.53 -2.17
CA VAL A 198 -18.92 0.68 -1.68
C VAL A 198 -17.46 0.58 -2.05
N ILE A 199 -16.98 1.52 -2.88
CA ILE A 199 -15.68 1.42 -3.53
C ILE A 199 -15.05 2.79 -3.78
N TRP A 200 -13.73 2.80 -3.94
CA TRP A 200 -12.91 3.98 -4.25
C TRP A 200 -12.29 3.91 -5.64
N ASP A 201 -11.78 5.05 -6.11
CA ASP A 201 -11.06 5.13 -7.38
C ASP A 201 -9.70 4.37 -7.33
N PRO A 202 -9.26 3.78 -8.44
CA PRO A 202 -9.84 3.85 -9.78
C PRO A 202 -10.95 2.81 -10.05
N TYR A 203 -11.26 1.95 -9.10
CA TYR A 203 -12.32 0.95 -9.24
C TYR A 203 -13.70 1.59 -9.43
N LEU A 204 -13.95 2.73 -8.77
CA LEU A 204 -15.19 3.50 -8.92
C LEU A 204 -15.34 3.98 -10.37
N ALA A 205 -14.37 4.68 -10.92
CA ALA A 205 -14.41 5.14 -12.30
C ALA A 205 -14.51 3.96 -13.30
N ALA A 206 -13.84 2.85 -13.00
CA ALA A 206 -13.88 1.67 -13.85
C ALA A 206 -15.27 1.02 -13.88
N ILE A 207 -15.93 0.86 -12.73
CA ILE A 207 -17.27 0.22 -12.69
C ILE A 207 -18.35 1.13 -13.28
N GLU A 208 -18.27 2.45 -13.04
CA GLU A 208 -19.16 3.42 -13.69
C GLU A 208 -19.11 3.30 -15.22
N LYS A 209 -17.89 3.25 -15.79
CA LYS A 209 -17.69 3.15 -17.23
C LYS A 209 -18.05 1.79 -17.82
N GLN A 210 -17.71 0.69 -17.13
CA GLN A 210 -17.86 -0.66 -17.68
C GLN A 210 -19.28 -1.19 -17.61
N THR A 211 -20.07 -0.76 -16.62
CA THR A 211 -21.41 -1.31 -16.36
C THR A 211 -22.49 -0.25 -16.30
N ASN A 212 -22.17 1.02 -16.52
CA ASN A 212 -23.05 2.15 -16.27
C ASN A 212 -23.62 2.13 -14.84
N ALA A 213 -22.81 1.67 -13.88
CA ALA A 213 -23.17 1.68 -12.48
C ALA A 213 -23.53 3.10 -12.02
N ARG A 214 -24.56 3.20 -11.19
CA ARG A 214 -25.07 4.49 -10.74
C ARG A 214 -24.62 4.77 -9.31
N VAL A 215 -24.07 5.95 -9.08
CA VAL A 215 -23.72 6.44 -7.75
C VAL A 215 -25.01 6.78 -6.99
N VAL A 216 -25.15 6.20 -5.78
CA VAL A 216 -26.23 6.54 -4.83
C VAL A 216 -25.80 7.73 -3.97
N THR A 217 -24.58 7.70 -3.47
CA THR A 217 -23.92 8.80 -2.75
C THR A 217 -22.40 8.63 -2.82
N ASN A 218 -21.69 9.73 -2.70
CA ASN A 218 -20.23 9.76 -2.52
C ASN A 218 -19.88 10.26 -1.11
N GLY A 219 -18.60 10.60 -0.87
CA GLY A 219 -18.14 11.08 0.44
C GLY A 219 -18.47 12.55 0.74
N GLU A 220 -18.93 13.34 -0.23
CA GLU A 220 -19.18 14.79 -0.05
C GLU A 220 -20.21 15.03 1.06
N GLY A 221 -19.84 15.86 2.03
CA GLY A 221 -20.66 16.16 3.21
C GLY A 221 -20.75 15.00 4.25
N LEU A 222 -20.12 13.86 4.01
CA LEU A 222 -20.15 12.70 4.89
C LEU A 222 -18.79 12.38 5.49
N VAL A 223 -17.73 12.31 4.67
CA VAL A 223 -16.37 11.90 5.07
C VAL A 223 -15.32 12.71 4.31
N HIS A 224 -14.10 12.77 4.85
CA HIS A 224 -12.98 13.43 4.16
C HIS A 224 -12.36 12.56 3.09
N ASN A 225 -12.28 11.26 3.27
CA ASN A 225 -11.51 10.35 2.42
C ASN A 225 -10.06 10.82 2.27
N THR A 226 -9.41 11.09 3.38
CA THR A 226 -8.02 11.54 3.43
C THR A 226 -7.06 10.38 3.25
N GLN A 227 -6.02 10.56 2.43
CA GLN A 227 -4.91 9.62 2.32
C GLN A 227 -3.82 9.96 3.34
N TYR A 228 -3.26 8.93 3.96
CA TYR A 228 -2.16 9.03 4.92
C TYR A 228 -0.94 8.27 4.44
N TYR A 229 0.22 8.82 4.73
CA TYR A 229 1.51 8.15 4.62
C TYR A 229 1.93 7.70 6.01
N LEU A 230 2.25 6.43 6.14
CA LEU A 230 2.59 5.79 7.40
C LEU A 230 3.97 5.16 7.31
N ALA A 231 4.68 5.12 8.42
CA ALA A 231 5.91 4.36 8.56
C ALA A 231 5.84 3.49 9.81
N THR A 232 6.58 2.37 9.84
CA THR A 232 6.82 1.70 11.12
C THR A 232 7.54 2.68 12.06
N ARG A 233 7.17 2.69 13.36
CA ARG A 233 7.85 3.57 14.33
C ARG A 233 9.34 3.31 14.37
N LYS A 234 9.73 2.02 14.27
CA LYS A 234 11.15 1.61 14.20
C LYS A 234 11.88 2.31 13.04
N PHE A 235 11.31 2.27 11.84
CA PHE A 235 11.93 2.89 10.66
C PHE A 235 11.94 4.42 10.79
N ALA A 236 10.84 5.02 11.23
CA ALA A 236 10.74 6.47 11.41
C ALA A 236 11.75 7.03 12.42
N THR A 237 12.10 6.24 13.44
CA THR A 237 13.12 6.60 14.43
C THR A 237 14.54 6.41 13.89
N ALA A 238 14.78 5.30 13.17
CA ALA A 238 16.12 4.95 12.68
C ALA A 238 16.53 5.77 11.44
N GLU A 239 15.56 6.15 10.59
CA GLU A 239 15.81 6.66 9.24
C GLU A 239 14.99 7.94 8.91
N PRO A 240 14.98 8.96 9.79
CA PRO A 240 14.20 10.17 9.55
C PRO A 240 14.61 10.90 8.27
N GLN A 241 15.89 10.84 7.89
CA GLN A 241 16.39 11.47 6.66
C GLN A 241 15.85 10.82 5.39
N LEU A 242 15.68 9.50 5.39
CA LEU A 242 15.03 8.79 4.26
C LEU A 242 13.56 9.16 4.15
N LEU A 243 12.85 9.33 5.27
CA LEU A 243 11.47 9.81 5.27
C LEU A 243 11.37 11.23 4.72
N HIS A 244 12.25 12.14 5.11
CA HIS A 244 12.27 13.49 4.54
C HIS A 244 12.54 13.48 3.02
N ALA A 245 13.48 12.63 2.56
CA ALA A 245 13.75 12.47 1.14
C ALA A 245 12.53 11.93 0.38
N LEU A 246 11.83 10.92 0.94
CA LEU A 246 10.61 10.36 0.39
C LEU A 246 9.49 11.42 0.31
N LEU A 247 9.25 12.17 1.39
CA LEU A 247 8.20 13.20 1.43
C LEU A 247 8.48 14.33 0.43
N ALA A 248 9.75 14.70 0.22
CA ALA A 248 10.11 15.69 -0.79
C ALA A 248 9.85 15.20 -2.23
N GLU A 249 10.13 13.91 -2.53
CA GLU A 249 9.79 13.32 -3.83
C GLU A 249 8.29 13.17 -4.03
N LEU A 250 7.55 12.83 -2.96
CA LEU A 250 6.08 12.79 -3.00
C LEU A 250 5.48 14.17 -3.31
N ASP A 251 5.95 15.23 -2.66
CA ASP A 251 5.47 16.59 -2.95
C ASP A 251 5.75 17.01 -4.40
N ALA A 252 6.91 16.63 -4.94
CA ALA A 252 7.25 16.89 -6.35
C ALA A 252 6.35 16.11 -7.32
N VAL A 253 6.07 14.84 -7.03
CA VAL A 253 5.20 13.97 -7.83
C VAL A 253 3.75 14.46 -7.76
N ASP A 254 3.32 14.90 -6.61
CA ASP A 254 1.97 15.39 -6.36
C ASP A 254 1.69 16.68 -7.18
N LYS A 255 2.62 17.64 -7.14
CA LYS A 255 2.57 18.84 -7.98
C LYS A 255 2.52 18.50 -9.46
N TYR A 256 3.38 17.55 -9.88
CA TYR A 256 3.37 17.08 -11.26
C TYR A 256 2.04 16.41 -11.63
N GLY A 257 1.49 15.56 -10.75
CA GLY A 257 0.22 14.87 -10.96
C GLY A 257 -0.95 15.83 -11.15
N ARG A 258 -1.03 16.86 -10.31
CA ARG A 258 -2.03 17.93 -10.41
C ARG A 258 -1.99 18.64 -11.75
N ASP A 259 -0.79 18.99 -12.22
CA ASP A 259 -0.59 19.84 -13.40
C ASP A 259 -0.62 19.02 -14.71
N ASN A 260 -0.51 17.68 -14.65
CA ASN A 260 -0.33 16.80 -15.82
C ASN A 260 -1.25 15.56 -15.79
N VAL A 261 -2.50 15.69 -15.33
CA VAL A 261 -3.46 14.58 -15.20
C VAL A 261 -3.54 13.67 -16.44
N PRO A 262 -3.66 14.18 -17.70
CA PRO A 262 -3.72 13.32 -18.88
C PRO A 262 -2.44 12.50 -19.13
N GLU A 263 -1.28 13.07 -18.80
CA GLU A 263 0.00 12.38 -18.96
C GLU A 263 0.17 11.29 -17.90
N VAL A 264 -0.16 11.61 -16.64
CA VAL A 264 -0.15 10.65 -15.55
C VAL A 264 -1.11 9.49 -15.81
N ALA A 265 -2.30 9.76 -16.35
CA ALA A 265 -3.25 8.72 -16.73
C ALA A 265 -2.66 7.75 -17.79
N ARG A 266 -1.98 8.29 -18.80
CA ARG A 266 -1.28 7.45 -19.80
C ARG A 266 -0.12 6.65 -19.20
N LEU A 267 0.66 7.27 -18.31
CA LEU A 267 1.77 6.63 -17.61
C LEU A 267 1.30 5.46 -16.75
N LEU A 268 0.19 5.62 -16.04
CA LEU A 268 -0.34 4.62 -15.12
C LEU A 268 -1.15 3.51 -15.82
N SER A 269 -1.67 3.74 -17.02
CA SER A 269 -2.55 2.80 -17.73
C SER A 269 -2.00 1.38 -17.80
N PRO A 270 -0.75 1.13 -18.24
CA PRO A 270 -0.19 -0.21 -18.28
C PRO A 270 0.06 -0.82 -16.90
N LEU A 271 0.29 0.00 -15.88
CA LEU A 271 0.60 -0.46 -14.52
C LEU A 271 -0.67 -0.83 -13.74
N VAL A 272 -1.72 -0.07 -13.92
CA VAL A 272 -3.01 -0.26 -13.23
C VAL A 272 -3.89 -1.27 -13.97
N GLY A 273 -3.72 -1.38 -15.30
CA GLY A 273 -4.53 -2.25 -16.14
C GLY A 273 -5.90 -1.64 -16.50
N LEU A 274 -6.00 -0.31 -16.50
CA LEU A 274 -7.18 0.48 -16.90
C LEU A 274 -6.80 1.43 -18.02
N ASP A 275 -7.77 1.76 -18.89
CA ASP A 275 -7.54 2.73 -19.94
C ASP A 275 -7.32 4.16 -19.39
N ALA A 276 -6.56 4.96 -20.11
CA ALA A 276 -6.17 6.30 -19.67
C ALA A 276 -7.37 7.22 -19.41
N ALA A 277 -8.48 7.09 -20.15
CA ALA A 277 -9.66 7.92 -19.94
C ALA A 277 -10.35 7.62 -18.61
N THR A 278 -10.40 6.34 -18.22
CA THR A 278 -10.89 5.91 -16.90
C THR A 278 -10.01 6.44 -15.78
N LEU A 279 -8.68 6.31 -15.94
CA LEU A 279 -7.72 6.84 -14.95
C LEU A 279 -7.78 8.36 -14.84
N GLN A 280 -8.05 9.06 -15.94
CA GLN A 280 -8.21 10.51 -15.93
C GLN A 280 -9.37 10.95 -15.03
N VAL A 281 -10.51 10.23 -15.09
CA VAL A 281 -11.66 10.48 -14.20
C VAL A 281 -11.26 10.28 -12.73
N ALA A 282 -10.58 9.18 -12.42
CA ALA A 282 -10.10 8.89 -11.06
C ALA A 282 -9.14 9.98 -10.55
N LEU A 283 -8.15 10.38 -11.38
CA LEU A 283 -7.16 11.40 -11.02
C LEU A 283 -7.77 12.78 -10.82
N GLN A 284 -8.87 13.11 -11.52
CA GLN A 284 -9.61 14.36 -11.32
C GLN A 284 -10.41 14.41 -10.01
N ARG A 285 -10.63 13.25 -9.37
CA ARG A 285 -11.27 13.13 -8.05
C ARG A 285 -10.26 13.09 -6.91
N THR A 286 -8.96 12.92 -7.22
CA THR A 286 -7.85 12.93 -6.25
C THR A 286 -7.62 14.36 -5.75
N ALA A 287 -7.30 14.49 -4.47
CA ALA A 287 -6.76 15.73 -3.92
C ALA A 287 -5.22 15.68 -3.96
N TYR A 288 -4.62 16.81 -4.22
CA TYR A 288 -3.18 16.96 -4.37
C TYR A 288 -2.62 17.90 -3.29
N GLY A 289 -1.48 17.58 -2.71
CA GLY A 289 -0.79 18.35 -1.70
C GLY A 289 -0.35 17.49 -0.52
N VAL A 290 0.95 17.16 -0.44
CA VAL A 290 1.51 16.46 0.73
C VAL A 290 1.60 17.43 1.89
N GLN A 291 0.95 17.13 3.00
CA GLN A 291 0.82 18.00 4.16
C GLN A 291 1.36 17.32 5.44
N PRO A 292 1.92 18.09 6.38
CA PRO A 292 2.24 17.57 7.69
C PRO A 292 0.96 17.19 8.46
N VAL A 293 1.01 16.12 9.23
CA VAL A 293 -0.09 15.70 10.09
C VAL A 293 -0.27 16.70 11.24
N THR A 294 -1.38 17.40 11.25
CA THR A 294 -1.73 18.42 12.24
C THR A 294 -2.55 17.85 13.41
N ALA A 295 -2.74 18.63 14.44
CA ALA A 295 -3.65 18.28 15.55
C ALA A 295 -5.10 18.13 15.05
N GLU A 296 -5.52 18.96 14.10
CA GLU A 296 -6.85 18.89 13.48
C GLU A 296 -7.04 17.59 12.67
N THR A 297 -6.03 17.23 11.87
CA THR A 297 -6.02 15.95 11.14
C THR A 297 -6.17 14.76 12.09
N LEU A 298 -5.44 14.75 13.21
CA LEU A 298 -5.53 13.69 14.21
C LEU A 298 -6.85 13.71 14.97
N ALA A 299 -7.44 14.90 15.21
CA ALA A 299 -8.76 15.02 15.84
C ALA A 299 -9.86 14.41 14.95
N TYR A 300 -9.77 14.59 13.63
CA TYR A 300 -10.69 13.93 12.69
C TYR A 300 -10.48 12.40 12.70
N GLN A 301 -9.24 11.92 12.68
CA GLN A 301 -8.93 10.50 12.84
C GLN A 301 -9.47 9.93 14.15
N GLN A 302 -9.44 10.71 15.25
CA GLN A 302 -10.04 10.31 16.53
C GLN A 302 -11.55 10.12 16.41
N GLN A 303 -12.26 10.98 15.66
CA GLN A 303 -13.70 10.82 15.42
C GLN A 303 -14.01 9.53 14.67
N ILE A 304 -13.16 9.13 13.72
CA ILE A 304 -13.29 7.84 13.03
C ILE A 304 -13.14 6.69 14.05
N ALA A 305 -12.11 6.74 14.90
CA ALA A 305 -11.86 5.74 15.93
C ALA A 305 -13.04 5.61 16.90
N ASP A 306 -13.54 6.74 17.38
CA ASP A 306 -14.68 6.79 18.31
C ASP A 306 -15.94 6.20 17.65
N THR A 307 -16.21 6.55 16.39
CA THR A 307 -17.34 5.99 15.62
C THR A 307 -17.28 4.47 15.54
N PHE A 308 -16.13 3.89 15.20
CA PHE A 308 -15.98 2.44 15.12
C PHE A 308 -15.99 1.76 16.49
N ASN A 309 -15.52 2.43 17.54
CA ASN A 309 -15.62 1.91 18.90
C ASN A 309 -17.07 1.89 19.39
N ASP A 310 -17.85 2.95 19.16
CA ASP A 310 -19.27 3.04 19.54
C ASP A 310 -20.10 1.97 18.83
N LEU A 311 -19.78 1.66 17.58
CA LEU A 311 -20.38 0.57 16.82
C LEU A 311 -19.85 -0.82 17.20
N ARG A 312 -18.90 -0.92 18.14
CA ARG A 312 -18.22 -2.16 18.54
C ARG A 312 -17.54 -2.90 17.38
N LEU A 313 -17.09 -2.14 16.37
CA LEU A 313 -16.36 -2.66 15.21
C LEU A 313 -14.86 -2.71 15.44
N ILE A 314 -14.37 -2.02 16.47
CA ILE A 314 -13.03 -2.18 17.06
C ILE A 314 -13.13 -2.54 18.55
N PRO A 315 -12.16 -3.31 19.10
CA PRO A 315 -12.31 -3.92 20.44
C PRO A 315 -12.06 -2.95 21.61
N LYS A 316 -11.46 -1.78 21.37
CA LYS A 316 -11.04 -0.85 22.40
C LYS A 316 -11.02 0.59 21.92
N LYS A 317 -11.16 1.53 22.86
CA LYS A 317 -10.91 2.94 22.59
C LYS A 317 -9.44 3.17 22.25
N LEU A 318 -9.20 4.11 21.34
CA LEU A 318 -7.86 4.48 20.88
C LEU A 318 -7.57 5.94 21.29
N VAL A 319 -6.28 6.21 21.43
CA VAL A 319 -5.72 7.56 21.43
C VAL A 319 -4.91 7.69 20.13
N VAL A 320 -5.53 8.27 19.10
CA VAL A 320 -4.94 8.30 17.76
C VAL A 320 -3.64 9.08 17.73
N SER A 321 -3.52 10.12 18.57
CA SER A 321 -2.31 10.94 18.68
C SER A 321 -1.06 10.20 19.15
N ASP A 322 -1.18 8.98 19.72
CA ASP A 322 -0.04 8.15 20.12
C ASP A 322 0.74 7.67 18.87
N ALA A 323 0.09 7.66 17.71
CA ALA A 323 0.72 7.33 16.43
C ALA A 323 1.25 8.57 15.69
N ARG A 324 1.33 9.73 16.32
CA ARG A 324 1.93 10.92 15.68
C ARG A 324 3.45 10.76 15.54
N TRP A 325 3.98 11.02 14.34
CA TRP A 325 5.41 11.15 14.14
C TRP A 325 5.94 12.41 14.84
N LYS A 326 6.86 12.23 15.75
CA LYS A 326 7.61 13.33 16.36
C LYS A 326 8.91 13.48 15.60
N THR A 327 8.99 14.48 14.73
CA THR A 327 10.27 14.89 14.15
C THR A 327 11.18 15.34 15.31
N ALA A 328 12.38 14.75 15.37
CA ALA A 328 13.38 15.14 16.35
C ALA A 328 13.86 16.57 16.07
#